data_0fd8ca1186083a5042cb8801f87f3df0
#
_entry.id   0fd8ca1186083a5042cb8801f87f3df0
#
_cell.length_a   1.000
_cell.length_b   1.000
_cell.length_c   1.000
_cell.angle_alpha   90.00
_cell.angle_beta   90.00
_cell.angle_gamma   90.00
#
_symmetry.space_group_name_H-M   'P 1'
#
loop_
_entity.id
_entity.type
_entity.pdbx_description
1 polymer ?
#
loop_
_entity_poly.entity_id
_entity_poly.type
_entity_poly.pdbx_seq_one_letter_code
_entity_poly.pdbx_strand_id
1 'polypeptide(L)'
;MKFPLMRNNIQREDLDAVIEYLKQDDPILTHGANVRAFEEEWSKWLGVRYSVFVNSGASANLLTMAILKIRHPNGGEVIVPPLTWISDIASVLQNGFTPVFVDIDPQSLAMDAKQVLAKITDRTRAVFLTHVQGSMA
;
A
#
# COMPACT_ATOMS: atom_id res chain seq x y z
N MET A 1 -15.57 5.11 26.70
CA MET A 1 -15.00 3.99 25.94
C MET A 1 -13.77 4.52 25.23
N LYS A 2 -12.57 3.90 25.39
CA LYS A 2 -11.36 4.32 24.65
C LYS A 2 -11.28 3.46 23.39
N PHE A 3 -11.32 4.08 22.23
CA PHE A 3 -11.04 3.43 20.95
C PHE A 3 -9.56 3.66 20.63
N PRO A 4 -8.68 2.67 20.83
CA PRO A 4 -7.28 2.83 20.43
C PRO A 4 -7.19 2.89 18.92
N LEU A 5 -6.33 3.76 18.42
CA LEU A 5 -6.08 3.90 16.98
C LEU A 5 -5.56 2.61 16.34
N MET A 6 -4.80 1.84 17.12
CA MET A 6 -4.21 0.57 16.71
C MET A 6 -4.02 -0.34 17.93
N ARG A 7 -4.17 -1.65 17.74
CA ARG A 7 -3.73 -2.64 18.70
C ARG A 7 -2.38 -3.20 18.21
N ASN A 8 -1.40 -3.24 19.10
CA ASN A 8 -0.13 -3.89 18.78
C ASN A 8 -0.35 -5.41 18.68
N ASN A 9 -0.04 -5.97 17.51
CA ASN A 9 -0.14 -7.41 17.25
C ASN A 9 1.21 -8.12 17.39
N ILE A 10 2.31 -7.39 17.64
CA ILE A 10 3.63 -7.96 17.88
C ILE A 10 3.64 -8.60 19.26
N GLN A 11 3.85 -9.88 19.31
CA GLN A 11 3.89 -10.66 20.54
C GLN A 11 5.31 -10.71 21.11
N ARG A 12 5.45 -11.26 22.32
CA ARG A 12 6.76 -11.35 22.97
C ARG A 12 7.71 -12.26 22.20
N GLU A 13 7.19 -13.35 21.66
CA GLU A 13 7.91 -14.33 20.85
C GLU A 13 8.50 -13.71 19.58
N ASP A 14 7.77 -12.80 18.93
CA ASP A 14 8.27 -12.06 17.75
C ASP A 14 9.46 -11.17 18.12
N LEU A 15 9.37 -10.49 19.26
CA LEU A 15 10.46 -9.64 19.75
C LEU A 15 11.68 -10.46 20.14
N ASP A 16 11.49 -11.62 20.79
CA ASP A 16 12.57 -12.51 21.19
C ASP A 16 13.30 -13.07 19.96
N ALA A 17 12.57 -13.43 18.90
CA ALA A 17 13.15 -13.87 17.64
C ALA A 17 14.05 -12.78 17.01
N VAL A 18 13.61 -11.52 17.03
CA VAL A 18 14.41 -10.37 16.55
C VAL A 18 15.64 -10.17 17.43
N ILE A 19 15.49 -10.25 18.74
CA ILE A 19 16.63 -10.11 19.69
C ILE A 19 17.68 -11.20 19.44
N GLU A 20 17.26 -12.46 19.29
CA GLU A 20 18.18 -13.58 19.02
C GLU A 20 18.90 -13.39 17.67
N TYR A 21 18.19 -12.91 16.64
CA TYR A 21 18.82 -12.59 15.36
C TYR A 21 19.89 -11.50 15.50
N LEU A 22 19.64 -10.45 16.28
CA LEU A 22 20.56 -9.33 16.48
C LEU A 22 21.77 -9.69 17.37
N LYS A 23 21.75 -10.83 18.09
CA LYS A 23 22.89 -11.34 18.88
C LYS A 23 23.94 -12.07 18.04
N GLN A 24 23.67 -12.33 16.76
CA GLN A 24 24.67 -12.92 15.87
C GLN A 24 25.85 -11.97 15.69
N ASP A 25 27.04 -12.51 15.46
CA ASP A 25 28.26 -11.71 15.30
C ASP A 25 28.21 -10.77 14.08
N ASP A 26 27.51 -11.19 13.01
CA ASP A 26 27.36 -10.41 11.77
C ASP A 26 25.94 -10.53 11.21
N PRO A 27 24.93 -9.90 11.84
CA PRO A 27 23.55 -9.97 11.38
C PRO A 27 23.36 -9.12 10.11
N ILE A 28 22.78 -9.71 9.06
CA ILE A 28 22.44 -8.99 7.83
C ILE A 28 21.15 -8.19 8.05
N LEU A 29 21.28 -6.88 8.23
CA LEU A 29 20.17 -5.95 8.49
C LEU A 29 19.60 -5.29 7.21
N THR A 30 19.91 -5.84 6.06
CA THR A 30 19.45 -5.39 4.74
C THR A 30 18.69 -6.51 4.04
N HIS A 31 18.73 -6.60 2.72
CA HIS A 31 18.05 -7.60 1.92
C HIS A 31 18.71 -8.98 2.02
N GLY A 32 18.54 -9.65 3.17
CA GLY A 32 19.13 -10.94 3.50
C GLY A 32 18.19 -12.13 3.26
N ALA A 33 18.54 -13.27 3.88
CA ALA A 33 17.79 -14.51 3.76
C ALA A 33 16.34 -14.39 4.29
N ASN A 34 16.14 -13.68 5.39
CA ASN A 34 14.82 -13.49 5.99
C ASN A 34 13.86 -12.71 5.09
N VAL A 35 14.37 -11.69 4.37
CA VAL A 35 13.55 -10.94 3.41
C VAL A 35 13.15 -11.85 2.26
N ARG A 36 14.07 -12.64 1.70
CA ARG A 36 13.75 -13.59 0.62
C ARG A 36 12.74 -14.65 1.05
N ALA A 37 12.89 -15.20 2.25
CA ALA A 37 11.94 -16.17 2.80
C ALA A 37 10.55 -15.55 2.95
N PHE A 38 10.47 -14.32 3.48
CA PHE A 38 9.21 -13.58 3.58
C PHE A 38 8.56 -13.37 2.20
N GLU A 39 9.31 -12.93 1.20
CA GLU A 39 8.80 -12.72 -0.16
C GLU A 39 8.26 -14.01 -0.79
N GLU A 40 8.95 -15.15 -0.57
CA GLU A 40 8.51 -16.47 -1.04
C GLU A 40 7.24 -16.93 -0.34
N GLU A 41 7.19 -16.87 0.99
CA GLU A 41 6.03 -17.30 1.79
C GLU A 41 4.81 -16.42 1.51
N TRP A 42 5.01 -15.10 1.43
CA TRP A 42 3.96 -14.16 1.10
C TRP A 42 3.41 -14.39 -0.32
N SER A 43 4.29 -14.66 -1.28
CA SER A 43 3.89 -15.01 -2.65
C SER A 43 3.04 -16.28 -2.70
N LYS A 44 3.42 -17.31 -1.94
CA LYS A 44 2.66 -18.56 -1.84
C LYS A 44 1.29 -18.33 -1.21
N TRP A 45 1.24 -17.57 -0.10
CA TRP A 45 -0.01 -17.27 0.59
C TRP A 45 -0.96 -16.45 -0.29
N LEU A 46 -0.45 -15.47 -1.01
CA LEU A 46 -1.22 -14.58 -1.88
C LEU A 46 -1.61 -15.24 -3.22
N GLY A 47 -0.96 -16.37 -3.59
CA GLY A 47 -1.17 -17.04 -4.87
C GLY A 47 -0.58 -16.30 -6.06
N VAL A 48 0.46 -15.50 -5.85
CA VAL A 48 1.16 -14.74 -6.89
C VAL A 48 2.55 -15.30 -7.14
N ARG A 49 3.12 -14.97 -8.30
CA ARG A 49 4.45 -15.49 -8.67
C ARG A 49 5.60 -14.81 -7.91
N TYR A 50 5.47 -13.52 -7.64
CA TYR A 50 6.50 -12.73 -7.00
C TYR A 50 5.90 -11.71 -6.05
N SER A 51 6.61 -11.45 -4.95
CA SER A 51 6.37 -10.34 -4.04
C SER A 51 7.69 -9.62 -3.80
N VAL A 52 7.62 -8.34 -3.54
CA VAL A 52 8.80 -7.51 -3.24
C VAL A 52 8.57 -6.83 -1.90
N PHE A 53 9.44 -7.11 -0.95
CA PHE A 53 9.44 -6.45 0.34
C PHE A 53 10.04 -5.05 0.24
N VAL A 54 9.43 -4.10 0.91
CA VAL A 54 9.89 -2.71 1.02
C VAL A 54 9.80 -2.23 2.46
N ASN A 55 10.52 -1.17 2.78
CA ASN A 55 10.63 -0.66 4.15
C ASN A 55 9.36 0.01 4.69
N SER A 56 8.39 0.34 3.85
CA SER A 56 7.14 0.99 4.26
C SER A 56 6.05 0.88 3.20
N GLY A 57 4.79 1.08 3.62
CA GLY A 57 3.66 1.21 2.69
C GLY A 57 3.82 2.39 1.73
N ALA A 58 4.44 3.49 2.17
CA ALA A 58 4.73 4.63 1.29
C ALA A 58 5.67 4.25 0.13
N SER A 59 6.69 3.43 0.41
CA SER A 59 7.57 2.90 -0.64
C SER A 59 6.84 1.93 -1.57
N ALA A 60 5.94 1.10 -1.04
CA ALA A 60 5.10 0.22 -1.85
C ALA A 60 4.21 1.03 -2.81
N ASN A 61 3.54 2.07 -2.30
CA ASN A 61 2.71 2.96 -3.09
C ASN A 61 3.52 3.65 -4.21
N LEU A 62 4.70 4.17 -3.87
CA LEU A 62 5.59 4.81 -4.84
C LEU A 62 6.00 3.85 -5.96
N LEU A 63 6.40 2.62 -5.62
CA LEU A 63 6.77 1.61 -6.61
C LEU A 63 5.58 1.17 -7.47
N THR A 64 4.40 1.04 -6.88
CA THR A 64 3.17 0.70 -7.63
C THR A 64 2.88 1.76 -8.69
N MET A 65 2.98 3.04 -8.33
CA MET A 65 2.78 4.14 -9.28
C MET A 65 3.92 4.23 -10.32
N ALA A 66 5.16 3.90 -9.93
CA ALA A 66 6.29 3.83 -10.88
C ALA A 66 6.09 2.72 -11.93
N ILE A 67 5.57 1.55 -11.52
CA ILE A 67 5.21 0.47 -12.45
C ILE A 67 4.09 0.91 -13.39
N LEU A 68 3.08 1.60 -12.86
CA LEU A 68 2.01 2.17 -13.68
C LEU A 68 2.56 3.17 -14.70
N LYS A 69 3.57 3.98 -14.31
CA LYS A 69 4.24 4.95 -15.20
C LYS A 69 5.00 4.28 -16.33
N ILE A 70 5.61 3.12 -16.10
CA ILE A 70 6.26 2.35 -17.17
C ILE A 70 5.23 1.94 -18.24
N ARG A 71 4.02 1.55 -17.83
CA ARG A 71 2.94 1.16 -18.74
C ARG A 71 2.26 2.35 -19.42
N HIS A 72 2.26 3.51 -18.75
CA HIS A 72 1.63 4.75 -19.23
C HIS A 72 2.62 5.92 -19.17
N PRO A 73 3.64 5.95 -20.03
CA PRO A 73 4.74 6.93 -19.97
C PRO A 73 4.26 8.38 -20.09
N ASN A 74 3.14 8.61 -20.75
CA ASN A 74 2.54 9.95 -20.87
C ASN A 74 1.71 10.38 -19.66
N GLY A 75 1.64 9.55 -18.61
CA GLY A 75 0.81 9.81 -17.44
C GLY A 75 -0.67 9.53 -17.68
N GLY A 76 -1.51 10.28 -17.04
CA GLY A 76 -2.97 10.15 -17.08
C GLY A 76 -3.56 10.48 -15.72
N GLU A 77 -4.76 10.00 -15.48
CA GLU A 77 -5.52 10.25 -14.25
C GLU A 77 -5.55 8.99 -13.38
N VAL A 78 -5.42 9.21 -12.07
CA VAL A 78 -5.63 8.17 -11.06
C VAL A 78 -6.71 8.65 -10.11
N ILE A 79 -7.80 7.91 -10.02
CA ILE A 79 -8.91 8.22 -9.12
C ILE A 79 -8.49 7.85 -7.70
N VAL A 80 -8.65 8.77 -6.75
CA VAL A 80 -8.21 8.65 -5.35
C VAL A 80 -9.28 9.16 -4.40
N PRO A 81 -9.41 8.61 -3.17
CA PRO A 81 -10.26 9.18 -2.14
C PRO A 81 -9.57 10.34 -1.43
N PRO A 82 -10.30 11.31 -0.85
CA PRO A 82 -9.72 12.35 0.02
C PRO A 82 -9.37 11.80 1.42
N LEU A 83 -10.02 10.74 1.85
CA LEU A 83 -9.76 10.07 3.14
C LEU A 83 -8.78 8.91 2.93
N THR A 84 -7.49 9.22 3.01
CA THR A 84 -6.41 8.25 2.79
C THR A 84 -5.10 8.74 3.40
N TRP A 85 -4.04 7.93 3.34
CA TRP A 85 -2.70 8.37 3.69
C TRP A 85 -2.15 9.33 2.63
N ILE A 86 -1.40 10.32 3.07
CA ILE A 86 -0.77 11.28 2.15
C ILE A 86 0.12 10.60 1.10
N SER A 87 0.74 9.45 1.44
CA SER A 87 1.59 8.69 0.53
C SER A 87 0.84 8.16 -0.70
N ASP A 88 -0.46 7.91 -0.60
CA ASP A 88 -1.28 7.41 -1.70
C ASP A 88 -1.38 8.49 -2.79
N ILE A 89 -1.68 9.72 -2.37
CA ILE A 89 -1.78 10.86 -3.28
C ILE A 89 -0.40 11.35 -3.74
N ALA A 90 0.57 11.40 -2.80
CA ALA A 90 1.91 11.84 -3.11
C ALA A 90 2.58 10.93 -4.16
N SER A 91 2.40 9.60 -4.07
CA SER A 91 2.96 8.66 -5.05
C SER A 91 2.39 8.86 -6.47
N VAL A 92 1.12 9.23 -6.58
CA VAL A 92 0.46 9.58 -7.86
C VAL A 92 1.13 10.80 -8.47
N LEU A 93 1.27 11.88 -7.69
CA LEU A 93 1.89 13.13 -8.13
C LEU A 93 3.37 12.96 -8.49
N GLN A 94 4.14 12.27 -7.65
CA GLN A 94 5.58 12.04 -7.84
C GLN A 94 5.88 11.26 -9.12
N ASN A 95 4.95 10.42 -9.58
CA ASN A 95 5.08 9.68 -10.83
C ASN A 95 4.44 10.40 -12.04
N GLY A 96 4.05 11.66 -11.90
CA GLY A 96 3.53 12.48 -13.00
C GLY A 96 2.16 12.06 -13.49
N PHE A 97 1.33 11.51 -12.59
CA PHE A 97 -0.11 11.33 -12.81
C PHE A 97 -0.90 12.46 -12.16
N THR A 98 -2.11 12.65 -12.61
CA THR A 98 -3.06 13.62 -12.05
C THR A 98 -4.03 12.89 -11.11
N PRO A 99 -4.06 13.20 -9.81
CA PRO A 99 -5.07 12.65 -8.91
C PRO A 99 -6.44 13.26 -9.21
N VAL A 100 -7.45 12.43 -9.37
CA VAL A 100 -8.85 12.81 -9.53
C VAL A 100 -9.59 12.39 -8.27
N PHE A 101 -10.02 13.36 -7.48
CA PHE A 101 -10.68 13.10 -6.21
C PHE A 101 -12.13 12.67 -6.41
N VAL A 102 -12.50 11.63 -5.70
CA VAL A 102 -13.88 11.13 -5.56
C VAL A 102 -14.20 11.09 -4.08
N ASP A 103 -15.33 11.66 -3.70
CA ASP A 103 -15.72 11.73 -2.30
C ASP A 103 -16.08 10.35 -1.73
N ILE A 104 -16.15 10.28 -0.42
CA ILE A 104 -16.50 9.07 0.32
C ILE A 104 -18.00 9.03 0.62
N ASP A 105 -18.52 7.84 0.75
CA ASP A 105 -19.80 7.60 1.41
C ASP A 105 -19.63 7.79 2.93
N PRO A 106 -20.38 8.69 3.58
CA PRO A 106 -20.18 9.01 4.99
C PRO A 106 -20.56 7.86 5.96
N GLN A 107 -21.26 6.84 5.49
CA GLN A 107 -21.63 5.69 6.32
C GLN A 107 -20.57 4.60 6.31
N SER A 108 -20.01 4.31 5.14
CA SER A 108 -18.99 3.27 4.97
C SER A 108 -17.56 3.82 5.03
N LEU A 109 -17.36 5.13 4.85
CA LEU A 109 -16.06 5.79 4.66
C LEU A 109 -15.31 5.32 3.41
N ALA A 110 -15.96 4.53 2.58
CA ALA A 110 -15.42 4.05 1.32
C ALA A 110 -15.64 5.05 0.20
N MET A 111 -14.90 4.95 -0.90
CA MET A 111 -15.15 5.77 -2.09
C MET A 111 -16.56 5.51 -2.62
N ASP A 112 -17.28 6.58 -2.97
CA ASP A 112 -18.59 6.46 -3.60
C ASP A 112 -18.44 5.89 -5.03
N ALA A 113 -18.88 4.64 -5.21
CA ALA A 113 -18.75 3.93 -6.48
C ALA A 113 -19.45 4.64 -7.64
N LYS A 114 -20.56 5.35 -7.40
CA LYS A 114 -21.27 6.10 -8.44
C LYS A 114 -20.44 7.28 -8.91
N GLN A 115 -19.78 7.98 -7.98
CA GLN A 115 -18.88 9.08 -8.31
C GLN A 115 -17.61 8.57 -9.00
N VAL A 116 -17.07 7.39 -8.60
CA VAL A 116 -15.96 6.76 -9.32
C VAL A 116 -16.33 6.55 -10.79
N LEU A 117 -17.47 5.89 -11.06
CA LEU A 117 -17.93 5.65 -12.42
C LEU A 117 -18.12 6.94 -13.21
N ALA A 118 -18.66 7.99 -12.59
CA ALA A 118 -18.88 9.29 -13.22
C ALA A 118 -17.57 10.05 -13.54
N LYS A 119 -16.46 9.71 -12.87
CA LYS A 119 -15.15 10.35 -13.06
C LYS A 119 -14.22 9.58 -14.00
N ILE A 120 -14.59 8.38 -14.45
CA ILE A 120 -13.80 7.63 -15.41
C ILE A 120 -13.81 8.33 -16.76
N THR A 121 -12.64 8.55 -17.32
CA THR A 121 -12.39 9.12 -18.64
C THR A 121 -11.42 8.23 -19.42
N ASP A 122 -11.21 8.54 -20.71
CA ASP A 122 -10.18 7.87 -21.54
C ASP A 122 -8.76 8.09 -21.01
N ARG A 123 -8.58 9.05 -20.09
CA ARG A 123 -7.31 9.34 -19.44
C ARG A 123 -7.12 8.58 -18.14
N THR A 124 -8.16 7.97 -17.59
CA THR A 124 -8.10 7.20 -16.34
C THR A 124 -7.22 5.97 -16.54
N ARG A 125 -6.23 5.78 -15.67
CA ARG A 125 -5.26 4.67 -15.70
C ARG A 125 -5.42 3.71 -14.53
N ALA A 126 -5.88 4.21 -13.40
CA ALA A 126 -6.12 3.40 -12.21
C ALA A 126 -7.14 4.06 -11.27
N VAL A 127 -7.68 3.23 -10.40
CA VAL A 127 -8.37 3.64 -9.17
C VAL A 127 -7.47 3.19 -8.02
N PHE A 128 -7.03 4.12 -7.19
CA PHE A 128 -6.24 3.85 -6.01
C PHE A 128 -7.15 3.88 -4.79
N LEU A 129 -7.47 2.70 -4.29
CA LEU A 129 -8.44 2.49 -3.25
C LEU A 129 -7.77 2.20 -1.91
N THR A 130 -8.28 2.79 -0.84
CA THR A 130 -7.87 2.51 0.53
C THR A 130 -9.07 2.00 1.33
N HIS A 131 -8.95 0.82 1.92
CA HIS A 131 -9.95 0.28 2.85
C HIS A 131 -9.77 0.91 4.23
N VAL A 132 -10.39 2.07 4.44
CA VAL A 132 -10.26 2.85 5.67
C VAL A 132 -10.97 2.14 6.82
N GLN A 133 -10.31 2.06 7.98
CA GLN A 133 -10.85 1.50 9.24
C GLN A 133 -11.38 0.06 9.14
N GLY A 134 -10.92 -0.70 8.16
CA GLY A 134 -11.38 -2.08 7.94
C GLY A 134 -12.72 -2.18 7.22
N SER A 135 -13.29 -1.08 6.76
CA SER A 135 -14.46 -1.09 5.89
C SER A 135 -14.04 -1.48 4.47
N MET A 136 -14.79 -2.39 3.85
CA MET A 136 -14.59 -2.68 2.44
C MET A 136 -15.19 -1.53 1.60
N ALA A 137 -14.38 -1.00 0.71
CA ALA A 137 -14.81 -0.02 -0.26
C ALA A 137 -15.28 -0.71 -1.54
#